data_0d5c860961af11b4a91a08fcd2ac0f10
#
_entry.id   0d5c860961af11b4a91a08fcd2ac0f10
#
_cell.length_a   1.000
_cell.length_b   1.000
_cell.length_c   1.000
_cell.angle_alpha   90.00
_cell.angle_beta   90.00
_cell.angle_gamma   90.00
#
_symmetry.space_group_name_H-M   'P 1'
#
loop_
_entity.id
_entity.type
_entity.pdbx_description
1 polymer ?
#
loop_
_entity_poly.entity_id
_entity_poly.type
_entity_poly.pdbx_seq_one_letter_code
_entity_poly.pdbx_strand_id
1 'polypeptide(L)'
;MTRRTAAERHLDSAPRPAPAPGHEPDRASELADLLVAYHHPIRRWLLELLGVHGPANVGQLAARTDLAAGSVSHHLKVLHRQQLITPAPDLARDTRQSWWRLNPRPLTWSVDDFEAGSLGRRIAETAEGENFRHQVRAIRDWLTRAGSDQLAWRQAACSVDTLVPATAEQLADFGERLAGLVSDWSAECMAASAAEPDVVRRPVRVVARAFPSGPVRP
;
A
#
# COMPACT_ATOMS: atom_id res chain seq x y z
N MET A 1 -26.57 -18.81 -27.47
CA MET A 1 -25.81 -18.05 -26.43
C MET A 1 -26.60 -18.08 -25.13
N THR A 2 -26.30 -19.06 -24.28
CA THR A 2 -27.06 -19.32 -23.04
C THR A 2 -26.41 -18.55 -21.90
N ARG A 3 -27.14 -17.61 -21.32
CA ARG A 3 -26.68 -16.83 -20.16
C ARG A 3 -26.67 -17.73 -18.93
N ARG A 4 -25.50 -17.97 -18.34
CA ARG A 4 -25.36 -18.64 -17.03
C ARG A 4 -26.03 -17.77 -15.96
N THR A 5 -26.84 -18.41 -15.11
CA THR A 5 -27.56 -17.76 -14.01
C THR A 5 -26.63 -17.44 -12.83
N ALA A 6 -27.04 -16.48 -11.98
CA ALA A 6 -26.25 -16.02 -10.82
C ALA A 6 -25.94 -17.16 -9.81
N ALA A 7 -26.75 -18.23 -9.79
CA ALA A 7 -26.53 -19.40 -8.92
C ALA A 7 -25.32 -20.26 -9.33
N GLU A 8 -24.93 -20.27 -10.62
CA GLU A 8 -23.79 -21.07 -11.10
C GLU A 8 -22.43 -20.39 -10.83
N ARG A 9 -22.43 -19.11 -10.44
CA ARG A 9 -21.20 -18.37 -10.05
C ARG A 9 -20.82 -18.54 -8.57
N HIS A 10 -21.69 -19.11 -7.77
CA HIS A 10 -21.47 -19.30 -6.32
C HIS A 10 -20.73 -20.60 -5.97
N LEU A 11 -20.48 -21.48 -6.95
CA LEU A 11 -19.84 -22.77 -6.75
C LEU A 11 -18.32 -22.80 -6.99
N ASP A 12 -17.74 -21.69 -7.45
CA ASP A 12 -16.29 -21.64 -7.77
C ASP A 12 -15.49 -20.78 -6.76
N SER A 13 -16.12 -20.31 -5.69
CA SER A 13 -15.43 -19.72 -4.54
C SER A 13 -15.18 -20.84 -3.52
N ALA A 14 -14.20 -21.70 -3.80
CA ALA A 14 -13.72 -22.63 -2.81
C ALA A 14 -13.24 -21.84 -1.59
N PRO A 15 -13.62 -22.21 -0.36
CA PRO A 15 -13.07 -21.61 0.84
C PRO A 15 -11.55 -21.72 0.76
N ARG A 16 -10.86 -20.61 1.05
CA ARG A 16 -9.39 -20.53 1.11
C ARG A 16 -8.89 -21.78 1.84
N PRO A 17 -8.06 -22.65 1.23
CA PRO A 17 -7.60 -23.85 1.89
C PRO A 17 -6.94 -23.46 3.21
N ALA A 18 -7.34 -24.14 4.28
CA ALA A 18 -6.70 -23.99 5.58
C ALA A 18 -5.20 -24.21 5.41
N PRO A 19 -4.33 -23.38 6.00
CA PRO A 19 -2.89 -23.51 5.87
C PRO A 19 -2.45 -24.89 6.38
N ALA A 20 -1.56 -25.52 5.62
CA ALA A 20 -1.02 -26.82 5.99
C ALA A 20 -0.30 -26.74 7.35
N PRO A 21 -0.51 -27.69 8.28
CA PRO A 21 0.16 -27.68 9.58
C PRO A 21 1.68 -27.84 9.36
N GLY A 22 2.47 -26.83 9.75
CA GLY A 22 3.93 -26.86 9.71
C GLY A 22 4.62 -25.64 9.08
N HIS A 23 3.87 -24.70 8.48
CA HIS A 23 4.45 -23.51 7.81
C HIS A 23 4.07 -22.18 8.48
N GLU A 24 3.23 -22.18 9.52
CA GLU A 24 2.70 -20.95 10.13
C GLU A 24 3.73 -20.07 10.86
N PRO A 25 4.70 -20.60 11.63
CA PRO A 25 5.66 -19.74 12.34
C PRO A 25 6.56 -18.95 11.39
N ASP A 26 6.89 -19.52 10.23
CA ASP A 26 7.75 -18.90 9.24
C ASP A 26 7.03 -17.73 8.55
N ARG A 27 5.79 -17.94 8.14
CA ARG A 27 4.96 -16.91 7.48
C ARG A 27 4.67 -15.70 8.38
N ALA A 28 4.36 -15.93 9.67
CA ALA A 28 4.11 -14.85 10.61
C ALA A 28 5.39 -14.04 10.89
N SER A 29 6.54 -14.70 10.98
CA SER A 29 7.84 -14.05 11.13
C SER A 29 8.20 -13.22 9.91
N GLU A 30 8.04 -13.77 8.70
CA GLU A 30 8.26 -13.06 7.44
C GLU A 30 7.36 -11.83 7.31
N LEU A 31 6.07 -11.97 7.67
CA LEU A 31 5.12 -10.85 7.67
C LEU A 31 5.51 -9.78 8.69
N ALA A 32 5.95 -10.15 9.89
CA ALA A 32 6.42 -9.20 10.90
C ALA A 32 7.64 -8.42 10.39
N ASP A 33 8.61 -9.08 9.79
CA ASP A 33 9.80 -8.44 9.20
C ASP A 33 9.43 -7.49 8.06
N LEU A 34 8.47 -7.88 7.22
CA LEU A 34 7.93 -7.05 6.16
C LEU A 34 7.27 -5.79 6.74
N LEU A 35 6.45 -5.92 7.79
CA LEU A 35 5.81 -4.79 8.46
C LEU A 35 6.82 -3.82 9.07
N VAL A 36 7.84 -4.33 9.75
CA VAL A 36 8.96 -3.51 10.26
C VAL A 36 9.66 -2.78 9.14
N ALA A 37 9.91 -3.46 8.01
CA ALA A 37 10.56 -2.83 6.86
C ALA A 37 9.69 -1.74 6.24
N TYR A 38 8.42 -1.99 6.01
CA TYR A 38 7.50 -1.09 5.32
C TYR A 38 7.18 0.17 6.16
N HIS A 39 6.94 0.03 7.47
CA HIS A 39 6.46 1.13 8.32
C HIS A 39 7.58 1.99 8.92
N HIS A 40 8.84 1.71 8.64
CA HIS A 40 9.93 2.61 9.04
C HIS A 40 9.86 3.94 8.26
N PRO A 41 9.90 5.12 8.90
CA PRO A 41 9.64 6.41 8.24
C PRO A 41 10.48 6.66 6.99
N ILE A 42 11.81 6.47 7.06
CA ILE A 42 12.70 6.68 5.92
C ILE A 42 12.41 5.69 4.79
N ARG A 43 12.19 4.40 5.11
CA ARG A 43 11.91 3.39 4.10
C ARG A 43 10.57 3.63 3.39
N ARG A 44 9.54 4.02 4.14
CA ARG A 44 8.27 4.42 3.57
C ARG A 44 8.41 5.61 2.62
N TRP A 45 9.18 6.62 3.01
CA TRP A 45 9.46 7.77 2.15
C TRP A 45 10.19 7.35 0.85
N LEU A 46 11.19 6.47 0.94
CA LEU A 46 11.86 5.94 -0.25
C LEU A 46 10.91 5.15 -1.17
N LEU A 47 9.99 4.34 -0.62
CA LEU A 47 8.96 3.65 -1.41
C LEU A 47 8.02 4.65 -2.10
N GLU A 48 7.60 5.71 -1.41
CA GLU A 48 6.77 6.76 -1.98
C GLU A 48 7.48 7.51 -3.12
N LEU A 49 8.77 7.85 -2.93
CA LEU A 49 9.58 8.47 -3.98
C LEU A 49 9.70 7.58 -5.23
N LEU A 50 9.94 6.28 -5.05
CA LEU A 50 10.01 5.32 -6.15
C LEU A 50 8.64 5.12 -6.82
N GLY A 51 7.55 5.15 -6.05
CA GLY A 51 6.20 5.04 -6.58
C GLY A 51 5.75 6.26 -7.40
N VAL A 52 6.15 7.45 -6.96
CA VAL A 52 5.74 8.72 -7.59
C VAL A 52 6.63 9.09 -8.77
N HIS A 53 7.93 8.90 -8.64
CA HIS A 53 8.91 9.36 -9.62
C HIS A 53 9.48 8.24 -10.49
N GLY A 54 9.03 7.00 -10.29
CA GLY A 54 9.57 5.84 -10.97
C GLY A 54 10.95 5.42 -10.45
N PRO A 55 11.65 4.59 -11.21
CA PRO A 55 12.97 4.07 -10.84
C PRO A 55 13.97 5.20 -10.59
N ALA A 56 14.82 5.02 -9.58
CA ALA A 56 15.83 5.99 -9.20
C ALA A 56 17.11 5.33 -8.68
N ASN A 57 18.25 6.01 -8.83
CA ASN A 57 19.50 5.57 -8.23
C ASN A 57 19.70 6.14 -6.82
N VAL A 58 20.69 5.58 -6.09
CA VAL A 58 20.99 5.99 -4.71
C VAL A 58 21.27 7.49 -4.59
N GLY A 59 22.00 8.06 -5.55
CA GLY A 59 22.34 9.50 -5.54
C GLY A 59 21.12 10.39 -5.69
N GLN A 60 20.20 10.03 -6.60
CA GLN A 60 18.93 10.77 -6.79
C GLN A 60 18.03 10.69 -5.54
N LEU A 61 17.97 9.52 -4.91
CA LEU A 61 17.18 9.34 -3.68
C LEU A 61 17.82 10.09 -2.51
N ALA A 62 19.15 10.09 -2.40
CA ALA A 62 19.89 10.85 -1.39
C ALA A 62 19.62 12.35 -1.53
N ALA A 63 19.70 12.89 -2.75
CA ALA A 63 19.42 14.30 -3.03
C ALA A 63 17.98 14.71 -2.69
N ARG A 64 17.00 13.81 -2.88
CA ARG A 64 15.59 14.09 -2.56
C ARG A 64 15.25 13.96 -1.08
N THR A 65 16.02 13.19 -0.34
CA THR A 65 15.77 12.93 1.09
C THR A 65 16.66 13.73 2.03
N ASP A 66 17.67 14.41 1.49
CA ASP A 66 18.73 15.05 2.26
C ASP A 66 19.46 14.10 3.22
N LEU A 67 19.57 12.83 2.81
CA LEU A 67 20.25 11.78 3.57
C LEU A 67 21.57 11.41 2.91
N ALA A 68 22.55 10.99 3.72
CA ALA A 68 23.79 10.42 3.20
C ALA A 68 23.53 9.19 2.31
N ALA A 69 24.21 9.10 1.17
CA ALA A 69 24.06 7.98 0.23
C ALA A 69 24.24 6.59 0.87
N GLY A 70 25.15 6.48 1.86
CA GLY A 70 25.32 5.25 2.64
C GLY A 70 24.08 4.85 3.45
N SER A 71 23.40 5.82 4.06
CA SER A 71 22.14 5.61 4.78
C SER A 71 21.03 5.16 3.82
N VAL A 72 20.88 5.86 2.69
CA VAL A 72 19.90 5.48 1.66
C VAL A 72 20.17 4.06 1.16
N SER A 73 21.43 3.73 0.84
CA SER A 73 21.82 2.39 0.40
C SER A 73 21.47 1.32 1.44
N HIS A 74 21.69 1.58 2.72
CA HIS A 74 21.30 0.66 3.79
C HIS A 74 19.78 0.41 3.80
N HIS A 75 18.97 1.46 3.76
CA HIS A 75 17.52 1.33 3.74
C HIS A 75 17.00 0.60 2.49
N LEU A 76 17.57 0.87 1.33
CA LEU A 76 17.23 0.17 0.08
C LEU A 76 17.56 -1.33 0.15
N LYS A 77 18.69 -1.72 0.76
CA LYS A 77 19.03 -3.13 0.98
C LYS A 77 18.00 -3.84 1.87
N VAL A 78 17.48 -3.16 2.90
CA VAL A 78 16.42 -3.70 3.75
C VAL A 78 15.13 -3.88 2.95
N LEU A 79 14.71 -2.87 2.18
CA LEU A 79 13.54 -2.94 1.32
C LEU A 79 13.65 -4.05 0.26
N HIS A 80 14.83 -4.23 -0.32
CA HIS A 80 15.09 -5.28 -1.30
C HIS A 80 15.00 -6.68 -0.71
N ARG A 81 15.54 -6.90 0.49
CA ARG A 81 15.40 -8.20 1.19
C ARG A 81 13.93 -8.58 1.43
N GLN A 82 13.07 -7.59 1.65
CA GLN A 82 11.62 -7.79 1.80
C GLN A 82 10.86 -7.74 0.47
N GLN A 83 11.56 -7.77 -0.66
CA GLN A 83 10.98 -7.75 -2.01
C GLN A 83 10.03 -6.56 -2.28
N LEU A 84 10.19 -5.45 -1.56
CA LEU A 84 9.44 -4.22 -1.77
C LEU A 84 9.97 -3.40 -2.93
N ILE A 85 11.23 -3.60 -3.27
CA ILE A 85 11.93 -3.02 -4.42
C ILE A 85 12.80 -4.05 -5.10
N THR A 86 13.11 -3.84 -6.39
CA THR A 86 14.02 -4.67 -7.16
C THR A 86 15.11 -3.82 -7.82
N PRO A 87 16.31 -4.37 -8.05
CA PRO A 87 17.32 -3.71 -8.86
C PRO A 87 16.81 -3.44 -10.29
N ALA A 88 17.25 -2.33 -10.88
CA ALA A 88 16.95 -1.96 -12.25
C ALA A 88 18.27 -1.70 -13.03
N PRO A 89 19.07 -2.76 -13.29
CA PRO A 89 20.38 -2.63 -13.93
C PRO A 89 20.29 -2.13 -15.37
N ASP A 90 19.16 -2.31 -16.02
CA ASP A 90 18.82 -1.80 -17.35
C ASP A 90 18.88 -0.27 -17.45
N LEU A 91 18.78 0.45 -16.32
CA LEU A 91 18.84 1.91 -16.25
C LEU A 91 20.24 2.45 -15.87
N ALA A 92 21.16 1.58 -15.49
CA ALA A 92 22.49 1.99 -15.08
C ALA A 92 23.35 2.34 -16.31
N ARG A 93 23.97 3.53 -16.31
CA ARG A 93 24.90 3.96 -17.35
C ARG A 93 26.31 3.43 -17.11
N ASP A 94 26.62 3.06 -15.86
CA ASP A 94 27.88 2.44 -15.44
C ASP A 94 27.62 1.45 -14.29
N THR A 95 28.61 0.58 -14.02
CA THR A 95 28.54 -0.46 -12.98
C THR A 95 28.52 0.06 -11.54
N ARG A 96 28.76 1.36 -11.33
CA ARG A 96 28.79 1.99 -10.00
C ARG A 96 27.40 2.51 -9.60
N GLN A 97 26.47 2.62 -10.55
CA GLN A 97 25.12 3.14 -10.31
C GLN A 97 24.17 2.00 -9.96
N SER A 98 23.73 1.96 -8.71
CA SER A 98 22.66 1.05 -8.28
C SER A 98 21.31 1.73 -8.46
N TRP A 99 20.56 1.28 -9.47
CA TRP A 99 19.18 1.71 -9.72
C TRP A 99 18.20 0.76 -9.08
N TRP A 100 17.08 1.31 -8.62
CA TRP A 100 16.02 0.60 -7.94
C TRP A 100 14.67 0.98 -8.50
N ARG A 101 13.77 0.02 -8.60
CA ARG A 101 12.35 0.23 -8.94
C ARG A 101 11.45 -0.35 -7.86
N LEU A 102 10.29 0.28 -7.67
CA LEU A 102 9.26 -0.24 -6.79
C LEU A 102 8.77 -1.58 -7.34
N ASN A 103 8.62 -2.56 -6.46
CA ASN A 103 7.90 -3.79 -6.78
C ASN A 103 6.44 -3.59 -6.37
N PRO A 104 5.49 -3.44 -7.33
CA PRO A 104 4.10 -3.21 -7.01
C PRO A 104 3.52 -4.47 -6.36
N ARG A 105 3.50 -4.49 -5.07
CA ARG A 105 2.95 -5.57 -4.26
C ARG A 105 1.91 -5.00 -3.31
N PRO A 106 0.63 -5.39 -3.41
CA PRO A 106 -0.34 -5.03 -2.40
C PRO A 106 0.08 -5.64 -1.05
N LEU A 107 0.17 -4.81 -0.04
CA LEU A 107 0.42 -5.23 1.33
C LEU A 107 -0.92 -5.32 2.06
N THR A 108 -1.44 -6.54 2.18
CA THR A 108 -2.65 -6.83 2.95
C THR A 108 -2.27 -7.67 4.16
N TRP A 109 -2.67 -7.23 5.33
CA TRP A 109 -2.41 -7.88 6.59
C TRP A 109 -3.45 -7.49 7.64
N SER A 110 -3.58 -8.31 8.67
CA SER A 110 -4.39 -8.04 9.87
C SER A 110 -3.57 -8.29 11.13
N VAL A 111 -3.91 -7.60 12.20
CA VAL A 111 -3.36 -7.91 13.53
C VAL A 111 -3.70 -9.36 13.93
N ASP A 112 -4.84 -9.87 13.45
CA ASP A 112 -5.29 -11.24 13.72
C ASP A 112 -4.58 -12.32 12.89
N ASP A 113 -3.70 -11.93 11.97
CA ASP A 113 -2.76 -12.87 11.32
C ASP A 113 -1.67 -13.38 12.27
N PHE A 114 -1.60 -12.84 13.49
CA PHE A 114 -0.59 -13.17 14.50
C PHE A 114 -1.22 -13.73 15.78
N GLU A 115 -0.54 -14.68 16.39
CA GLU A 115 -0.94 -15.27 17.67
C GLU A 115 -1.05 -14.21 18.78
N ALA A 116 -2.10 -14.32 19.61
CA ALA A 116 -2.31 -13.41 20.73
C ALA A 116 -1.12 -13.40 21.68
N GLY A 117 -0.63 -12.21 22.07
CA GLY A 117 0.52 -12.05 22.96
C GLY A 117 1.89 -12.27 22.31
N SER A 118 1.95 -12.69 21.04
CA SER A 118 3.22 -12.87 20.32
C SER A 118 3.95 -11.56 20.05
N LEU A 119 5.26 -11.64 19.75
CA LEU A 119 6.03 -10.48 19.26
C LEU A 119 5.48 -9.97 17.93
N GLY A 120 5.11 -10.87 17.01
CA GLY A 120 4.52 -10.53 15.73
C GLY A 120 3.25 -9.69 15.87
N ARG A 121 2.35 -10.06 16.80
CA ARG A 121 1.14 -9.27 17.08
C ARG A 121 1.46 -7.86 17.56
N ARG A 122 2.41 -7.68 18.46
CA ARG A 122 2.84 -6.34 18.93
C ARG A 122 3.44 -5.50 17.79
N ILE A 123 4.20 -6.13 16.88
CA ILE A 123 4.72 -5.48 15.69
C ILE A 123 3.56 -5.04 14.79
N ALA A 124 2.57 -5.91 14.55
CA ALA A 124 1.40 -5.62 13.73
C ALA A 124 0.56 -4.46 14.32
N GLU A 125 0.30 -4.47 15.62
CA GLU A 125 -0.41 -3.38 16.33
C GLU A 125 0.34 -2.04 16.20
N THR A 126 1.67 -2.08 16.35
CA THR A 126 2.52 -0.89 16.16
C THR A 126 2.46 -0.38 14.71
N ALA A 127 2.58 -1.29 13.75
CA ALA A 127 2.50 -0.99 12.31
C ALA A 127 1.15 -0.38 11.93
N GLU A 128 0.04 -0.90 12.48
CA GLU A 128 -1.30 -0.35 12.29
C GLU A 128 -1.41 1.07 12.82
N GLY A 129 -0.89 1.33 14.03
CA GLY A 129 -0.86 2.66 14.62
C GLY A 129 -0.01 3.65 13.81
N GLU A 130 1.17 3.24 13.31
CA GLU A 130 2.01 4.07 12.44
C GLU A 130 1.32 4.34 11.09
N ASN A 131 0.68 3.34 10.51
CA ASN A 131 -0.08 3.48 9.28
C ASN A 131 -1.22 4.50 9.44
N PHE A 132 -1.99 4.38 10.52
CA PHE A 132 -3.06 5.33 10.82
C PHE A 132 -2.53 6.76 11.00
N ARG A 133 -1.48 6.95 11.80
CA ARG A 133 -0.86 8.27 11.98
C ARG A 133 -0.37 8.90 10.68
N HIS A 134 0.20 8.08 9.79
CA HIS A 134 0.63 8.54 8.47
C HIS A 134 -0.56 8.97 7.60
N GLN A 135 -1.63 8.19 7.57
CA GLN A 135 -2.86 8.52 6.83
C GLN A 135 -3.49 9.81 7.33
N VAL A 136 -3.62 9.97 8.65
CA VAL A 136 -4.14 11.21 9.26
C VAL A 136 -3.30 12.43 8.91
N ARG A 137 -1.97 12.31 8.94
CA ARG A 137 -1.08 13.40 8.51
C ARG A 137 -1.34 13.77 7.05
N ALA A 138 -1.36 12.80 6.15
CA ALA A 138 -1.57 13.06 4.72
C ALA A 138 -2.91 13.75 4.44
N ILE A 139 -3.98 13.33 5.13
CA ILE A 139 -5.29 13.97 5.03
C ILE A 139 -5.24 15.40 5.57
N ARG A 140 -4.63 15.62 6.73
CA ARG A 140 -4.50 16.95 7.34
C ARG A 140 -3.70 17.90 6.43
N ASP A 141 -2.58 17.43 5.89
CA ASP A 141 -1.75 18.19 4.96
C ASP A 141 -2.51 18.59 3.69
N TRP A 142 -3.35 17.67 3.17
CA TRP A 142 -4.26 18.00 2.08
C TRP A 142 -5.25 19.09 2.48
N LEU A 143 -5.98 18.93 3.58
CA LEU A 143 -6.99 19.89 4.03
C LEU A 143 -6.40 21.29 4.26
N THR A 144 -5.17 21.38 4.75
CA THR A 144 -4.48 22.65 4.98
C THR A 144 -4.16 23.40 3.68
N ARG A 145 -3.77 22.68 2.61
CA ARG A 145 -3.37 23.27 1.33
C ARG A 145 -4.46 23.33 0.28
N ALA A 146 -5.56 22.57 0.46
CA ALA A 146 -6.60 22.41 -0.56
C ALA A 146 -7.15 23.74 -1.06
N GLY A 147 -7.36 24.72 -0.17
CA GLY A 147 -7.87 26.03 -0.53
C GLY A 147 -7.02 26.82 -1.54
N SER A 148 -5.71 26.59 -1.56
CA SER A 148 -4.75 27.21 -2.47
C SER A 148 -4.41 26.38 -3.71
N ASP A 149 -4.94 25.17 -3.83
CA ASP A 149 -4.68 24.29 -4.98
C ASP A 149 -5.52 24.68 -6.20
N GLN A 150 -5.15 24.16 -7.38
CA GLN A 150 -5.88 24.38 -8.62
C GLN A 150 -7.32 23.85 -8.52
N LEU A 151 -8.27 24.59 -9.09
CA LEU A 151 -9.70 24.27 -9.01
C LEU A 151 -10.03 22.84 -9.48
N ALA A 152 -9.43 22.41 -10.57
CA ALA A 152 -9.65 21.07 -11.12
C ALA A 152 -9.30 19.95 -10.13
N TRP A 153 -8.19 20.09 -9.39
CA TRP A 153 -7.76 19.12 -8.38
C TRP A 153 -8.63 19.16 -7.13
N ARG A 154 -9.11 20.33 -6.74
CA ARG A 154 -10.05 20.47 -5.62
C ARG A 154 -11.41 19.82 -5.92
N GLN A 155 -11.89 19.98 -7.16
CA GLN A 155 -13.16 19.40 -7.60
C GLN A 155 -13.08 17.89 -7.84
N ALA A 156 -11.90 17.39 -8.22
CA ALA A 156 -11.67 15.95 -8.39
C ALA A 156 -11.47 15.21 -7.06
N ALA A 157 -11.07 15.91 -5.99
CA ALA A 157 -10.94 15.29 -4.67
C ALA A 157 -12.31 14.88 -4.12
N CYS A 158 -12.38 13.70 -3.52
CA CYS A 158 -13.61 13.16 -2.95
C CYS A 158 -13.41 12.75 -1.48
N SER A 159 -14.51 12.79 -0.74
CA SER A 159 -14.62 12.19 0.59
C SER A 159 -15.93 11.44 0.65
N VAL A 160 -15.91 10.21 1.15
CA VAL A 160 -17.11 9.39 1.34
C VAL A 160 -17.18 8.98 2.79
N ASP A 161 -18.33 9.23 3.42
CA ASP A 161 -18.65 8.79 4.76
C ASP A 161 -20.05 8.21 4.77
N THR A 162 -20.23 7.03 5.36
CA THR A 162 -21.54 6.39 5.48
C THR A 162 -21.58 5.49 6.72
N LEU A 163 -22.76 5.34 7.29
CA LEU A 163 -23.03 4.44 8.41
C LEU A 163 -24.25 3.59 8.08
N VAL A 164 -24.05 2.28 7.98
CA VAL A 164 -25.10 1.32 7.66
C VAL A 164 -25.01 0.11 8.58
N PRO A 165 -26.12 -0.54 8.94
CA PRO A 165 -26.07 -1.84 9.59
C PRO A 165 -25.59 -2.88 8.60
N ALA A 166 -24.58 -3.68 8.99
CA ALA A 166 -24.02 -4.73 8.16
C ALA A 166 -23.58 -5.93 9.00
N THR A 167 -23.51 -7.11 8.38
CA THR A 167 -22.88 -8.31 8.97
C THR A 167 -21.38 -8.28 8.73
N ALA A 168 -20.63 -9.13 9.46
CA ALA A 168 -19.20 -9.30 9.24
C ALA A 168 -18.88 -9.76 7.81
N GLU A 169 -19.71 -10.64 7.25
CA GLU A 169 -19.57 -11.15 5.87
C GLU A 169 -19.77 -10.01 4.85
N GLN A 170 -20.78 -9.17 5.04
CA GLN A 170 -21.02 -8.01 4.17
C GLN A 170 -19.87 -7.00 4.25
N LEU A 171 -19.29 -6.80 5.43
CA LEU A 171 -18.11 -5.95 5.59
C LEU A 171 -16.89 -6.54 4.90
N ALA A 172 -16.68 -7.85 4.97
CA ALA A 172 -15.58 -8.54 4.28
C ALA A 172 -15.72 -8.43 2.76
N ASP A 173 -16.90 -8.73 2.20
CA ASP A 173 -17.20 -8.58 0.76
C ASP A 173 -16.96 -7.12 0.29
N PHE A 174 -17.42 -6.16 1.06
CA PHE A 174 -17.16 -4.75 0.76
C PHE A 174 -15.66 -4.43 0.74
N GLY A 175 -14.90 -4.95 1.71
CA GLY A 175 -13.45 -4.77 1.77
C GLY A 175 -12.71 -5.33 0.55
N GLU A 176 -13.08 -6.52 0.10
CA GLU A 176 -12.52 -7.15 -1.11
C GLU A 176 -12.83 -6.33 -2.37
N ARG A 177 -14.08 -5.91 -2.54
CA ARG A 177 -14.51 -5.07 -3.67
C ARG A 177 -13.81 -3.73 -3.69
N LEU A 178 -13.63 -3.10 -2.53
CA LEU A 178 -12.91 -1.83 -2.39
C LEU A 178 -11.43 -1.98 -2.75
N ALA A 179 -10.79 -3.04 -2.26
CA ALA A 179 -9.40 -3.34 -2.61
C ALA A 179 -9.23 -3.59 -4.12
N GLY A 180 -10.14 -4.34 -4.73
CA GLY A 180 -10.19 -4.55 -6.18
C GLY A 180 -10.31 -3.24 -6.95
N LEU A 181 -11.29 -2.40 -6.59
CA LEU A 181 -11.49 -1.09 -7.24
C LEU A 181 -10.22 -0.22 -7.18
N VAL A 182 -9.57 -0.14 -6.02
CA VAL A 182 -8.34 0.66 -5.87
C VAL A 182 -7.19 0.06 -6.67
N SER A 183 -7.07 -1.26 -6.73
CA SER A 183 -6.06 -1.97 -7.51
C SER A 183 -6.22 -1.73 -9.01
N ASP A 184 -7.43 -1.89 -9.54
CA ASP A 184 -7.75 -1.72 -10.96
C ASP A 184 -7.51 -0.27 -11.39
N TRP A 185 -8.04 0.68 -10.64
CA TRP A 185 -7.79 2.11 -10.90
C TRP A 185 -6.29 2.47 -10.86
N SER A 186 -5.54 1.91 -9.92
CA SER A 186 -4.10 2.14 -9.85
C SER A 186 -3.36 1.59 -11.07
N ALA A 187 -3.74 0.39 -11.53
CA ALA A 187 -3.18 -0.23 -12.72
C ALA A 187 -3.50 0.59 -14.00
N GLU A 188 -4.74 1.08 -14.13
CA GLU A 188 -5.15 1.96 -15.22
C GLU A 188 -4.32 3.27 -15.25
N CYS A 189 -4.14 3.92 -14.08
CA CYS A 189 -3.34 5.14 -13.98
C CYS A 189 -1.87 4.89 -14.35
N MET A 190 -1.30 3.76 -13.93
CA MET A 190 0.09 3.38 -14.26
C MET A 190 0.23 3.10 -15.76
N ALA A 191 -0.71 2.37 -16.36
CA ALA A 191 -0.72 2.09 -17.80
C ALA A 191 -0.83 3.38 -18.63
N ALA A 192 -1.75 4.27 -18.25
CA ALA A 192 -1.91 5.58 -18.89
C ALA A 192 -0.64 6.45 -18.74
N SER A 193 0.03 6.38 -17.59
CA SER A 193 1.29 7.10 -17.37
C SER A 193 2.42 6.59 -18.27
N ALA A 194 2.47 5.30 -18.54
CA ALA A 194 3.45 4.71 -19.43
C ALA A 194 3.15 5.03 -20.92
N ALA A 195 1.87 5.06 -21.30
CA ALA A 195 1.44 5.35 -22.68
C ALA A 195 1.59 6.83 -23.04
N GLU A 196 1.45 7.74 -22.08
CA GLU A 196 1.44 9.19 -22.30
C GLU A 196 2.44 9.88 -21.34
N PRO A 197 3.76 9.75 -21.56
CA PRO A 197 4.78 10.26 -20.63
C PRO A 197 4.81 11.79 -20.54
N ASP A 198 4.34 12.50 -21.56
CA ASP A 198 4.33 13.98 -21.63
C ASP A 198 3.14 14.59 -20.87
N VAL A 199 2.15 13.80 -20.48
CA VAL A 199 1.02 14.28 -19.67
C VAL A 199 1.44 14.47 -18.22
N VAL A 200 1.32 15.71 -17.73
CA VAL A 200 1.65 16.03 -16.35
C VAL A 200 0.66 15.36 -15.39
N ARG A 201 1.18 14.49 -14.55
CA ARG A 201 0.41 13.77 -13.52
C ARG A 201 0.89 14.16 -12.13
N ARG A 202 0.00 14.07 -11.17
CA ARG A 202 0.30 14.34 -9.75
C ARG A 202 0.08 13.06 -8.91
N PRO A 203 0.86 12.87 -7.85
CA PRO A 203 0.59 11.77 -6.91
C PRO A 203 -0.79 11.96 -6.27
N VAL A 204 -1.60 10.91 -6.31
CA VAL A 204 -2.90 10.85 -5.64
C VAL A 204 -2.83 9.79 -4.55
N ARG A 205 -3.26 10.14 -3.35
CA ARG A 205 -3.35 9.21 -2.23
C ARG A 205 -4.80 8.83 -2.01
N VAL A 206 -5.08 7.54 -2.05
CA VAL A 206 -6.35 6.97 -1.64
C VAL A 206 -6.18 6.38 -0.23
N VAL A 207 -7.09 6.73 0.67
CA VAL A 207 -7.18 6.15 2.01
C VAL A 207 -8.61 5.70 2.22
N ALA A 208 -8.81 4.42 2.42
CA ALA A 208 -10.13 3.85 2.69
C ALA A 208 -10.03 2.90 3.89
N ARG A 209 -11.00 3.00 4.79
CA ARG A 209 -11.16 2.13 5.95
C ARG A 209 -12.63 1.87 6.17
N ALA A 210 -13.00 0.61 6.39
CA ALA A 210 -14.30 0.19 6.84
C ALA A 210 -14.14 -0.66 8.09
N PHE A 211 -14.90 -0.37 9.12
CA PHE A 211 -14.78 -1.02 10.43
C PHE A 211 -16.11 -0.96 11.19
N PRO A 212 -16.36 -1.88 12.12
CA PRO A 212 -17.54 -1.80 12.97
C PRO A 212 -17.53 -0.51 13.80
N SER A 213 -18.56 0.32 13.63
CA SER A 213 -18.75 1.49 14.49
C SER A 213 -19.21 1.05 15.88
N GLY A 214 -18.81 1.77 16.91
CA GLY A 214 -19.41 1.63 18.23
C GLY A 214 -20.89 2.08 18.25
N PRO A 215 -21.59 1.95 19.38
CA PRO A 215 -22.97 2.40 19.48
C PRO A 215 -23.08 3.89 19.12
N VAL A 216 -24.07 4.20 18.29
CA VAL A 216 -24.39 5.59 17.93
C VAL A 216 -24.77 6.33 19.22
N ARG A 217 -24.02 7.36 19.54
CA ARG A 217 -24.32 8.24 20.68
C ARG A 217 -24.90 9.53 20.14
N PRO A 218 -25.90 10.10 20.83
CA PRO A 218 -26.48 11.39 20.47
C PRO A 218 -25.43 12.53 20.57
#